data_e975123df112bd002f7bfc0fe100b476
#
_entry.id   e975123df112bd002f7bfc0fe100b476
#
_cell.length_a   1.000
_cell.length_b   1.000
_cell.length_c   1.000
_cell.angle_alpha   90.00
_cell.angle_beta   90.00
_cell.angle_gamma   90.00
#
_symmetry.space_group_name_H-M   'P 1'
#
loop_
_entity.id
_entity.type
_entity.pdbx_description
1 polymer ?
#
loop_
_entity_poly.entity_id
_entity_poly.type
_entity_poly.pdbx_seq_one_letter_code
_entity_poly.pdbx_strand_id
1 'polypeptide(L)'
;MKRRQFIKYATLGIGAGLGVGMAPDFMEQVAAVVANESRGKIMRDVKVLLERLSNAHGLSGYEGNVSRIIEGEIRPYVDEIKIDKMGNLIAKKNGRKPVVMLTAHMDEIGLMVKYVDDKGFVYFTKTGSWFDQALLNKRMVLHTENGPLYGVIGSKPPHAMTEEDIKKPVQAEDMFIDVGATGKEDAEKMGVKTGVPITSDMELKSLGNDRVTGKALDNRAGCTMLIEAIREMKETRATVYAVFTVQEEVGLKGARTSAFGLDPDVALAIDVTITGDHPGIEKKDSAIELGKGPSITVSDAEGRGIIVPERVLKWLKEAAETGNIPYQLEVGSGGTTDASAIHLSQEGVPSGVISLPARYIHTPVSVVSMSDLDKGTQLIARALEIVDRFF
;
A
#
# COMPACT_ATOMS: atom_id res chain seq x y z
N MET A 1 -23.10 22.93 28.01
CA MET A 1 -23.71 21.59 27.99
C MET A 1 -22.64 20.58 27.58
N LYS A 2 -22.42 19.48 28.31
CA LYS A 2 -21.36 18.52 27.98
C LYS A 2 -21.73 17.75 26.71
N ARG A 3 -20.82 17.58 25.78
CA ARG A 3 -20.97 16.93 24.44
C ARG A 3 -21.82 15.64 24.46
N ARG A 4 -21.64 14.79 25.50
CA ARG A 4 -22.45 13.56 25.69
C ARG A 4 -23.94 13.80 25.98
N GLN A 5 -24.31 14.90 26.60
CA GLN A 5 -25.70 15.25 26.83
C GLN A 5 -26.38 15.77 25.56
N PHE A 6 -25.67 16.50 24.70
CA PHE A 6 -26.16 16.99 23.42
C PHE A 6 -26.56 15.84 22.48
N ILE A 7 -25.72 14.82 22.33
CA ILE A 7 -26.00 13.62 21.50
C ILE A 7 -27.20 12.84 22.04
N LYS A 8 -27.33 12.69 23.37
CA LYS A 8 -28.45 11.98 24.00
C LYS A 8 -29.79 12.66 23.76
N TYR A 9 -29.84 14.00 23.68
CA TYR A 9 -31.03 14.76 23.36
C TYR A 9 -31.35 14.75 21.87
N ALA A 10 -30.35 14.74 20.98
CA ALA A 10 -30.54 14.63 19.53
C ALA A 10 -31.11 13.24 19.15
N THR A 11 -30.63 12.16 19.75
CA THR A 11 -31.14 10.79 19.51
C THR A 11 -32.53 10.57 20.07
N LEU A 12 -32.87 11.17 21.22
CA LEU A 12 -34.21 11.09 21.84
C LEU A 12 -35.24 11.94 21.07
N GLY A 13 -34.85 13.06 20.48
CA GLY A 13 -35.73 13.92 19.68
C GLY A 13 -36.18 13.30 18.35
N ILE A 14 -35.40 12.42 17.77
CA ILE A 14 -35.73 11.69 16.54
C ILE A 14 -36.69 10.51 16.80
N GLY A 15 -36.70 9.95 18.02
CA GLY A 15 -37.55 8.84 18.40
C GLY A 15 -38.92 9.19 18.94
N ALA A 16 -39.14 10.43 19.35
CA ALA A 16 -40.36 10.87 20.03
C ALA A 16 -41.13 11.91 19.22
N GLY A 17 -41.71 11.63 18.10
CA GLY A 17 -42.63 12.40 17.27
C GLY A 17 -43.22 13.74 17.79
N LEU A 18 -42.44 14.57 18.43
CA LEU A 18 -42.80 15.89 18.92
C LEU A 18 -42.50 16.91 17.81
N GLY A 19 -43.55 17.37 17.16
CA GLY A 19 -43.55 18.46 16.17
C GLY A 19 -43.16 19.81 16.77
N VAL A 20 -41.91 19.96 17.15
CA VAL A 20 -41.29 21.26 17.42
C VAL A 20 -40.40 21.56 16.22
N GLY A 21 -40.77 22.56 15.41
CA GLY A 21 -39.95 23.00 14.28
C GLY A 21 -38.56 23.41 14.76
N MET A 22 -37.61 22.48 14.70
CA MET A 22 -36.19 22.77 14.92
C MET A 22 -35.72 23.64 13.74
N ALA A 23 -35.00 24.72 14.05
CA ALA A 23 -34.42 25.58 13.04
C ALA A 23 -33.55 24.77 12.04
N PRO A 24 -33.61 25.01 10.74
CA PRO A 24 -32.82 24.29 9.73
C PRO A 24 -31.36 24.20 10.09
N ASP A 25 -30.73 25.24 10.59
CA ASP A 25 -29.33 25.29 11.03
C ASP A 25 -29.00 24.31 12.14
N PHE A 26 -29.96 23.98 13.04
CA PHE A 26 -29.72 23.01 14.11
C PHE A 26 -29.68 21.57 13.56
N MET A 27 -30.56 21.25 12.63
CA MET A 27 -30.57 19.92 11.97
C MET A 27 -29.32 19.70 11.13
N GLU A 28 -28.84 20.72 10.45
CA GLU A 28 -27.59 20.68 9.69
C GLU A 28 -26.38 20.49 10.60
N GLN A 29 -26.31 21.18 11.73
CA GLN A 29 -25.25 20.99 12.72
C GLN A 29 -25.28 19.58 13.35
N VAL A 30 -26.45 19.04 13.65
CA VAL A 30 -26.59 17.67 14.15
C VAL A 30 -26.15 16.66 13.11
N ALA A 31 -26.56 16.81 11.85
CA ALA A 31 -26.15 15.96 10.76
C ALA A 31 -24.62 15.97 10.55
N ALA A 32 -24.02 17.16 10.61
CA ALA A 32 -22.56 17.31 10.50
C ALA A 32 -21.82 16.63 11.68
N VAL A 33 -22.32 16.71 12.90
CA VAL A 33 -21.72 16.05 14.07
C VAL A 33 -21.83 14.52 13.95
N VAL A 34 -22.99 13.99 13.56
CA VAL A 34 -23.21 12.56 13.36
C VAL A 34 -22.34 12.01 12.22
N ALA A 35 -22.28 12.73 11.11
CA ALA A 35 -21.42 12.38 9.99
C ALA A 35 -19.93 12.34 10.40
N ASN A 36 -19.48 13.33 11.16
CA ASN A 36 -18.10 13.39 11.64
C ASN A 36 -17.76 12.28 12.64
N GLU A 37 -18.70 11.89 13.52
CA GLU A 37 -18.49 10.75 14.44
C GLU A 37 -18.49 9.41 13.69
N SER A 38 -19.37 9.24 12.72
CA SER A 38 -19.40 8.06 11.85
C SER A 38 -18.12 7.94 11.04
N ARG A 39 -17.64 9.03 10.43
CA ARG A 39 -16.37 9.06 9.71
C ARG A 39 -15.19 8.76 10.61
N GLY A 40 -15.17 9.34 11.82
CA GLY A 40 -14.12 9.06 12.80
C GLY A 40 -14.09 7.61 13.29
N LYS A 41 -15.21 6.88 13.24
CA LYS A 41 -15.26 5.43 13.51
C LYS A 41 -14.69 4.66 12.30
N ILE A 42 -15.15 4.96 11.11
CA ILE A 42 -14.64 4.35 9.87
C ILE A 42 -13.13 4.49 9.79
N MET A 43 -12.59 5.69 10.01
CA MET A 43 -11.15 5.92 9.96
C MET A 43 -10.35 5.15 11.00
N ARG A 44 -10.94 4.85 12.17
CA ARG A 44 -10.29 3.94 13.14
C ARG A 44 -10.27 2.50 12.65
N ASP A 45 -11.35 2.04 12.03
CA ASP A 45 -11.45 0.68 11.49
C ASP A 45 -10.49 0.51 10.28
N VAL A 46 -10.40 1.51 9.39
CA VAL A 46 -9.41 1.56 8.28
C VAL A 46 -7.97 1.51 8.81
N LYS A 47 -7.66 2.25 9.88
CA LYS A 47 -6.33 2.20 10.49
C LYS A 47 -5.99 0.82 11.05
N VAL A 48 -6.97 0.14 11.66
CA VAL A 48 -6.79 -1.24 12.17
C VAL A 48 -6.52 -2.20 11.01
N LEU A 49 -7.21 -2.04 9.88
CA LEU A 49 -6.95 -2.85 8.68
C LEU A 49 -5.54 -2.59 8.14
N LEU A 50 -5.15 -1.32 8.00
CA LEU A 50 -3.80 -0.94 7.56
C LEU A 50 -2.73 -1.52 8.49
N GLU A 51 -2.93 -1.45 9.82
CA GLU A 51 -2.01 -2.02 10.81
C GLU A 51 -1.86 -3.53 10.63
N ARG A 52 -2.96 -4.26 10.45
CA ARG A 52 -2.94 -5.70 10.20
C ARG A 52 -2.19 -6.05 8.91
N LEU A 53 -2.42 -5.29 7.84
CA LEU A 53 -1.77 -5.53 6.54
C LEU A 53 -0.28 -5.13 6.57
N SER A 54 0.06 -3.98 7.14
CA SER A 54 1.44 -3.51 7.26
C SER A 54 2.29 -4.43 8.13
N ASN A 55 1.75 -4.91 9.25
CA ASN A 55 2.47 -5.79 10.17
C ASN A 55 2.56 -7.23 9.66
N ALA A 56 1.69 -7.65 8.74
CA ALA A 56 1.76 -8.97 8.13
C ALA A 56 3.02 -9.10 7.26
N HIS A 57 3.72 -10.22 7.41
CA HIS A 57 4.91 -10.53 6.62
C HIS A 57 4.52 -11.15 5.28
N GLY A 58 5.11 -10.69 4.20
CA GLY A 58 4.85 -11.14 2.85
C GLY A 58 5.90 -10.62 1.88
N LEU A 59 7.10 -11.22 1.90
CA LEU A 59 8.14 -10.99 0.91
C LEU A 59 7.64 -11.36 -0.49
N SER A 60 8.15 -10.74 -1.55
CA SER A 60 7.89 -11.14 -2.93
C SER A 60 8.02 -12.65 -3.12
N GLY A 61 6.93 -13.30 -3.56
CA GLY A 61 6.82 -14.75 -3.69
C GLY A 61 6.35 -15.49 -2.42
N TYR A 62 6.13 -14.79 -1.32
CA TYR A 62 5.68 -15.34 -0.03
C TYR A 62 4.48 -14.56 0.55
N GLU A 63 3.60 -14.04 -0.30
CA GLU A 63 2.50 -13.13 0.06
C GLU A 63 1.29 -13.84 0.70
N GLY A 64 1.32 -15.15 0.86
CA GLY A 64 0.16 -15.96 1.28
C GLY A 64 -0.51 -15.55 2.59
N ASN A 65 0.24 -14.97 3.56
CA ASN A 65 -0.34 -14.46 4.80
C ASN A 65 -1.18 -13.20 4.55
N VAL A 66 -0.67 -12.30 3.72
CA VAL A 66 -1.32 -11.05 3.33
C VAL A 66 -2.58 -11.35 2.51
N SER A 67 -2.46 -12.23 1.54
CA SER A 67 -3.57 -12.70 0.70
C SER A 67 -4.74 -13.21 1.54
N ARG A 68 -4.49 -14.00 2.59
CA ARG A 68 -5.55 -14.49 3.49
C ARG A 68 -6.24 -13.38 4.28
N ILE A 69 -5.50 -12.36 4.72
CA ILE A 69 -6.10 -11.20 5.40
C ILE A 69 -7.01 -10.46 4.43
N ILE A 70 -6.52 -10.16 3.22
CA ILE A 70 -7.26 -9.44 2.19
C ILE A 70 -8.51 -10.22 1.80
N GLU A 71 -8.39 -11.53 1.57
CA GLU A 71 -9.53 -12.40 1.24
C GLU A 71 -10.63 -12.30 2.29
N GLY A 72 -10.28 -12.39 3.57
CA GLY A 72 -11.24 -12.26 4.67
C GLY A 72 -11.96 -10.92 4.71
N GLU A 73 -11.25 -9.84 4.38
CA GLU A 73 -11.77 -8.47 4.41
C GLU A 73 -12.65 -8.12 3.20
N ILE A 74 -12.32 -8.62 2.01
CA ILE A 74 -13.02 -8.24 0.78
C ILE A 74 -14.17 -9.18 0.41
N ARG A 75 -14.15 -10.43 0.88
CA ARG A 75 -15.12 -11.48 0.53
C ARG A 75 -16.59 -11.06 0.66
N PRO A 76 -17.05 -10.32 1.68
CA PRO A 76 -18.45 -9.93 1.81
C PRO A 76 -18.95 -8.94 0.73
N TYR A 77 -18.03 -8.34 -0.04
CA TYR A 77 -18.32 -7.22 -0.94
C TYR A 77 -18.19 -7.56 -2.42
N VAL A 78 -17.78 -8.80 -2.74
CA VAL A 78 -17.52 -9.28 -4.11
C VAL A 78 -18.26 -10.59 -4.38
N ASP A 79 -18.47 -10.90 -5.64
CA ASP A 79 -19.25 -12.06 -6.05
C ASP A 79 -18.37 -13.32 -6.17
N GLU A 80 -17.11 -13.15 -6.59
CA GLU A 80 -16.17 -14.24 -6.82
C GLU A 80 -14.78 -13.86 -6.30
N ILE A 81 -14.07 -14.85 -5.75
CA ILE A 81 -12.63 -14.72 -5.42
C ILE A 81 -11.90 -15.96 -5.94
N LYS A 82 -10.80 -15.73 -6.63
CA LYS A 82 -9.87 -16.79 -7.04
C LYS A 82 -8.42 -16.37 -6.78
N ILE A 83 -7.57 -17.36 -6.54
CA ILE A 83 -6.12 -17.18 -6.56
C ILE A 83 -5.64 -17.80 -7.87
N ASP A 84 -4.89 -17.04 -8.68
CA ASP A 84 -4.35 -17.54 -9.93
C ASP A 84 -3.07 -18.37 -9.73
N LYS A 85 -2.47 -18.86 -10.83
CA LYS A 85 -1.26 -19.71 -10.77
C LYS A 85 -0.01 -18.97 -10.30
N MET A 86 0.01 -17.64 -10.37
CA MET A 86 1.11 -16.83 -9.85
C MET A 86 0.96 -16.52 -8.36
N GLY A 87 -0.27 -16.64 -7.81
CA GLY A 87 -0.60 -16.28 -6.44
C GLY A 87 -1.38 -14.96 -6.31
N ASN A 88 -1.73 -14.28 -7.42
CA ASN A 88 -2.55 -13.08 -7.36
C ASN A 88 -3.93 -13.43 -6.78
N LEU A 89 -4.41 -12.64 -5.81
CA LEU A 89 -5.78 -12.71 -5.34
C LEU A 89 -6.64 -11.82 -6.24
N ILE A 90 -7.59 -12.42 -6.92
CA ILE A 90 -8.49 -11.76 -7.87
C ILE A 90 -9.91 -11.82 -7.32
N ALA A 91 -10.42 -10.67 -6.90
CA ALA A 91 -11.78 -10.50 -6.41
C ALA A 91 -12.63 -9.81 -7.49
N LYS A 92 -13.76 -10.39 -7.84
CA LYS A 92 -14.63 -9.93 -8.93
C LYS A 92 -15.95 -9.45 -8.40
N LYS A 93 -16.37 -8.28 -8.87
CA LYS A 93 -17.75 -7.81 -8.77
C LYS A 93 -18.38 -7.86 -10.17
N ASN A 94 -19.46 -8.63 -10.29
CA ASN A 94 -20.13 -8.83 -11.57
C ASN A 94 -20.82 -7.56 -12.07
N GLY A 95 -20.71 -7.32 -13.35
CA GLY A 95 -21.32 -6.20 -14.05
C GLY A 95 -21.39 -6.45 -15.54
N ARG A 96 -21.37 -5.38 -16.31
CA ARG A 96 -21.31 -5.37 -17.76
C ARG A 96 -19.98 -4.77 -18.22
N LYS A 97 -19.85 -4.47 -19.49
CA LYS A 97 -18.77 -3.60 -19.97
C LYS A 97 -18.96 -2.17 -19.49
N PRO A 98 -17.89 -1.43 -19.20
CA PRO A 98 -16.50 -1.87 -19.36
C PRO A 98 -16.05 -2.86 -18.27
N VAL A 99 -15.03 -3.68 -18.59
CA VAL A 99 -14.28 -4.48 -17.64
C VAL A 99 -13.15 -3.63 -17.08
N VAL A 100 -13.20 -3.37 -15.78
CA VAL A 100 -12.22 -2.54 -15.07
C VAL A 100 -11.32 -3.42 -14.21
N MET A 101 -10.02 -3.26 -14.34
CA MET A 101 -9.03 -3.90 -13.47
C MET A 101 -8.41 -2.85 -12.55
N LEU A 102 -8.47 -3.10 -11.25
CA LEU A 102 -7.78 -2.32 -10.23
C LEU A 102 -6.70 -3.18 -9.62
N THR A 103 -5.48 -2.67 -9.45
CA THR A 103 -4.39 -3.42 -8.83
C THR A 103 -3.79 -2.71 -7.64
N ALA A 104 -3.33 -3.49 -6.65
CA ALA A 104 -2.43 -3.07 -5.58
C ALA A 104 -1.58 -4.28 -5.19
N HIS A 105 -0.27 -4.13 -5.07
CA HIS A 105 0.58 -5.28 -4.79
C HIS A 105 0.62 -5.66 -3.31
N MET A 106 0.72 -6.97 -3.07
CA MET A 106 0.74 -7.55 -1.73
C MET A 106 2.14 -7.72 -1.16
N ASP A 107 3.14 -7.82 -2.02
CA ASP A 107 4.50 -8.06 -1.57
C ASP A 107 5.13 -6.81 -0.92
N GLU A 108 6.14 -7.07 -0.14
CA GLU A 108 7.04 -6.08 0.44
C GLU A 108 8.47 -6.40 0.09
N ILE A 109 9.33 -5.40 0.06
CA ILE A 109 10.78 -5.59 -0.04
C ILE A 109 11.31 -6.31 1.19
N GLY A 110 12.37 -7.09 1.03
CA GLY A 110 13.01 -7.80 2.13
C GLY A 110 14.35 -8.41 1.72
N LEU A 111 14.70 -9.49 2.38
CA LEU A 111 15.95 -10.21 2.15
C LEU A 111 15.68 -11.70 2.03
N MET A 112 16.65 -12.44 1.50
CA MET A 112 16.61 -13.90 1.43
C MET A 112 17.96 -14.48 1.86
N VAL A 113 17.94 -15.52 2.68
CA VAL A 113 19.16 -16.21 3.12
C VAL A 113 19.92 -16.74 1.91
N LYS A 114 21.18 -16.34 1.77
CA LYS A 114 22.10 -16.80 0.72
C LYS A 114 22.94 -17.98 1.19
N TYR A 115 23.54 -17.87 2.38
CA TYR A 115 24.28 -18.95 3.05
C TYR A 115 24.52 -18.62 4.53
N VAL A 116 24.94 -19.61 5.29
CA VAL A 116 25.38 -19.49 6.69
C VAL A 116 26.86 -19.84 6.77
N ASP A 117 27.66 -19.01 7.41
CA ASP A 117 29.09 -19.28 7.61
C ASP A 117 29.35 -20.28 8.77
N ASP A 118 30.57 -20.71 8.92
CA ASP A 118 30.97 -21.71 9.94
C ASP A 118 30.76 -21.21 11.38
N LYS A 119 30.67 -19.88 11.57
CA LYS A 119 30.42 -19.24 12.87
C LYS A 119 28.92 -19.05 13.16
N GLY A 120 28.04 -19.34 12.20
CA GLY A 120 26.58 -19.19 12.34
C GLY A 120 26.02 -17.85 11.89
N PHE A 121 26.82 -16.96 11.31
CA PHE A 121 26.32 -15.71 10.72
C PHE A 121 25.66 -15.97 9.38
N VAL A 122 24.52 -15.30 9.17
CA VAL A 122 23.67 -15.48 8.00
C VAL A 122 23.95 -14.37 6.98
N TYR A 123 24.37 -14.75 5.80
CA TYR A 123 24.52 -13.85 4.65
C TYR A 123 23.29 -13.92 3.77
N PHE A 124 22.92 -12.77 3.20
CA PHE A 124 21.66 -12.60 2.50
C PHE A 124 21.82 -11.92 1.14
N THR A 125 20.76 -11.94 0.35
CA THR A 125 20.57 -11.10 -0.83
C THR A 125 19.33 -10.24 -0.63
N LYS A 126 19.32 -9.05 -1.25
CA LYS A 126 18.15 -8.18 -1.26
C LYS A 126 17.08 -8.73 -2.20
N THR A 127 15.82 -8.54 -1.83
CA THR A 127 14.63 -8.76 -2.65
C THR A 127 13.89 -7.43 -2.71
N GLY A 128 13.75 -6.87 -3.91
CA GLY A 128 13.32 -5.48 -4.10
C GLY A 128 14.44 -4.46 -3.88
N SER A 129 14.10 -3.18 -4.02
CA SER A 129 15.08 -2.07 -4.06
C SER A 129 15.33 -1.50 -2.66
N TRP A 130 16.26 -2.09 -1.92
CA TRP A 130 16.72 -1.57 -0.63
C TRP A 130 17.84 -0.56 -0.76
N PHE A 131 17.74 0.51 0.02
CA PHE A 131 18.87 1.39 0.32
C PHE A 131 19.73 0.75 1.41
N ASP A 132 20.99 0.40 1.10
CA ASP A 132 21.85 -0.41 1.98
C ASP A 132 22.00 0.15 3.39
N GLN A 133 22.15 1.50 3.52
CA GLN A 133 22.27 2.15 4.81
C GLN A 133 21.01 2.03 5.69
N ALA A 134 19.85 1.81 5.09
CA ALA A 134 18.61 1.56 5.83
C ALA A 134 18.55 0.17 6.47
N LEU A 135 19.46 -0.75 6.10
CA LEU A 135 19.55 -2.10 6.65
C LEU A 135 20.35 -2.17 7.95
N LEU A 136 21.36 -1.30 8.11
CA LEU A 136 22.27 -1.35 9.25
C LEU A 136 21.56 -1.29 10.59
N ASN A 137 21.95 -2.21 11.49
CA ASN A 137 21.46 -2.31 12.87
C ASN A 137 19.94 -2.53 12.97
N LYS A 138 19.31 -3.04 11.91
CA LYS A 138 17.89 -3.39 11.94
C LYS A 138 17.69 -4.78 12.51
N ARG A 139 16.58 -4.93 13.22
CA ARG A 139 16.05 -6.21 13.63
C ARG A 139 15.20 -6.77 12.49
N MET A 140 15.41 -8.05 12.18
CA MET A 140 14.76 -8.75 11.08
C MET A 140 14.07 -10.00 11.61
N VAL A 141 13.11 -10.51 10.83
CA VAL A 141 12.43 -11.78 11.08
C VAL A 141 12.73 -12.73 9.92
N LEU A 142 13.38 -13.84 10.24
CA LEU A 142 13.60 -14.95 9.31
C LEU A 142 12.40 -15.91 9.44
N HIS A 143 11.72 -16.18 8.34
CA HIS A 143 10.52 -17.05 8.32
C HIS A 143 10.91 -18.49 8.08
N THR A 144 11.40 -19.13 9.12
CA THR A 144 11.88 -20.53 9.07
C THR A 144 10.72 -21.53 9.15
N GLU A 145 10.97 -22.79 8.79
CA GLU A 145 10.01 -23.89 8.97
C GLU A 145 9.66 -24.16 10.45
N ASN A 146 10.55 -23.76 11.37
CA ASN A 146 10.33 -23.87 12.82
C ASN A 146 9.55 -22.69 13.40
N GLY A 147 9.15 -21.71 12.54
CA GLY A 147 8.50 -20.46 12.93
C GLY A 147 9.39 -19.23 12.77
N PRO A 148 8.91 -18.05 13.20
CA PRO A 148 9.66 -16.81 13.07
C PRO A 148 10.90 -16.82 14.00
N LEU A 149 12.06 -16.51 13.43
CA LEU A 149 13.33 -16.36 14.13
C LEU A 149 13.81 -14.91 14.00
N TYR A 150 14.15 -14.27 15.11
CA TYR A 150 14.66 -12.90 15.10
C TYR A 150 16.17 -12.88 14.90
N GLY A 151 16.64 -11.91 14.13
CA GLY A 151 18.04 -11.64 13.93
C GLY A 151 18.34 -10.15 13.84
N VAL A 152 19.59 -9.78 13.97
CA VAL A 152 20.07 -8.39 13.91
C VAL A 152 21.08 -8.26 12.76
N ILE A 153 20.87 -7.27 11.88
CA ILE A 153 21.86 -6.95 10.84
C ILE A 153 23.05 -6.27 11.49
N GLY A 154 24.19 -6.92 11.43
CA GLY A 154 25.47 -6.44 11.90
C GLY A 154 26.40 -6.04 10.76
N SER A 155 27.42 -5.30 11.12
CA SER A 155 28.56 -4.93 10.27
C SER A 155 29.80 -4.72 11.12
N LYS A 156 30.94 -4.49 10.49
CA LYS A 156 32.16 -4.12 11.19
C LYS A 156 31.91 -2.88 12.10
N PRO A 157 32.19 -2.96 13.41
CA PRO A 157 31.92 -1.85 14.32
C PRO A 157 32.89 -0.67 14.08
N PRO A 158 32.45 0.58 14.30
CA PRO A 158 33.30 1.77 14.05
C PRO A 158 34.68 1.74 14.72
N HIS A 159 34.76 1.16 15.92
CA HIS A 159 36.03 1.04 16.66
C HIS A 159 37.07 0.10 16.00
N ALA A 160 36.63 -0.75 15.07
CA ALA A 160 37.48 -1.64 14.30
C ALA A 160 37.65 -1.20 12.84
N MET A 161 37.02 -0.08 12.43
CA MET A 161 37.12 0.52 11.11
C MET A 161 38.40 1.39 10.99
N THR A 162 38.95 1.45 9.79
CA THR A 162 39.95 2.44 9.42
C THR A 162 39.26 3.80 9.11
N GLU A 163 40.03 4.89 9.06
CA GLU A 163 39.49 6.20 8.64
C GLU A 163 38.89 6.15 7.21
N GLU A 164 39.41 5.28 6.35
CA GLU A 164 38.92 5.08 5.00
C GLU A 164 37.59 4.30 4.99
N ASP A 165 37.48 3.27 5.83
CA ASP A 165 36.23 2.48 5.99
C ASP A 165 35.07 3.38 6.46
N ILE A 166 35.34 4.26 7.43
CA ILE A 166 34.31 5.17 8.00
C ILE A 166 33.74 6.14 6.95
N LYS A 167 34.55 6.51 5.95
CA LYS A 167 34.13 7.43 4.89
C LYS A 167 33.32 6.75 3.78
N LYS A 168 33.32 5.43 3.70
CA LYS A 168 32.59 4.65 2.69
C LYS A 168 31.27 4.15 3.26
N PRO A 169 30.15 4.26 2.51
CA PRO A 169 28.91 3.60 2.88
C PRO A 169 29.10 2.09 2.95
N VAL A 170 28.65 1.47 4.02
CA VAL A 170 28.63 -0.01 4.14
C VAL A 170 27.68 -0.60 3.11
N GLN A 171 28.14 -1.55 2.33
CA GLN A 171 27.31 -2.21 1.32
C GLN A 171 26.61 -3.43 1.92
N ALA A 172 25.45 -3.81 1.36
CA ALA A 172 24.69 -4.96 1.86
C ALA A 172 25.49 -6.28 1.82
N GLU A 173 26.45 -6.40 0.89
CA GLU A 173 27.32 -7.56 0.75
C GLU A 173 28.33 -7.71 1.91
N ASP A 174 28.63 -6.63 2.63
CA ASP A 174 29.49 -6.61 3.82
C ASP A 174 28.70 -6.78 5.13
N MET A 175 27.37 -6.91 5.03
CA MET A 175 26.49 -7.10 6.18
C MET A 175 26.20 -8.58 6.38
N PHE A 176 25.81 -8.91 7.60
CA PHE A 176 25.38 -10.25 8.00
C PHE A 176 24.24 -10.14 9.02
N ILE A 177 23.49 -11.21 9.20
CA ILE A 177 22.47 -11.29 10.26
C ILE A 177 22.98 -12.24 11.34
N ASP A 178 23.04 -11.74 12.56
CA ASP A 178 23.28 -12.51 13.77
C ASP A 178 21.94 -13.00 14.32
N VAL A 179 21.77 -14.31 14.37
CA VAL A 179 20.59 -15.00 14.91
C VAL A 179 20.88 -15.61 16.28
N GLY A 180 22.04 -15.34 16.88
CA GLY A 180 22.50 -15.89 18.16
C GLY A 180 22.98 -17.33 18.09
N ALA A 181 23.24 -17.86 16.91
CA ALA A 181 23.77 -19.21 16.72
C ALA A 181 25.25 -19.30 17.11
N THR A 182 25.65 -20.43 17.67
CA THR A 182 27.05 -20.70 18.08
C THR A 182 27.90 -21.30 16.97
N GLY A 183 27.31 -21.58 15.82
CA GLY A 183 27.95 -22.14 14.63
C GLY A 183 26.90 -22.51 13.57
N LYS A 184 27.39 -22.97 12.42
CA LYS A 184 26.54 -23.31 11.27
C LYS A 184 25.48 -24.34 11.59
N GLU A 185 25.88 -25.47 12.22
CA GLU A 185 24.94 -26.54 12.59
C GLU A 185 23.84 -26.07 13.54
N ASP A 186 24.17 -25.11 14.42
CA ASP A 186 23.22 -24.54 15.37
C ASP A 186 22.20 -23.66 14.65
N ALA A 187 22.65 -22.80 13.74
CA ALA A 187 21.76 -22.01 12.87
C ALA A 187 20.85 -22.90 12.01
N GLU A 188 21.38 -24.00 11.45
CA GLU A 188 20.60 -24.97 10.68
C GLU A 188 19.52 -25.67 11.54
N LYS A 189 19.82 -26.00 12.80
CA LYS A 189 18.83 -26.51 13.77
C LYS A 189 17.75 -25.50 14.12
N MET A 190 18.07 -24.21 14.13
CA MET A 190 17.10 -23.13 14.27
C MET A 190 16.21 -22.96 13.02
N GLY A 191 16.47 -23.70 11.93
CA GLY A 191 15.73 -23.67 10.68
C GLY A 191 16.28 -22.69 9.65
N VAL A 192 17.47 -22.10 9.87
CA VAL A 192 18.11 -21.20 8.90
C VAL A 192 18.73 -21.99 7.78
N LYS A 193 18.15 -21.85 6.57
CA LYS A 193 18.58 -22.52 5.34
C LYS A 193 18.62 -21.53 4.20
N THR A 194 19.42 -21.81 3.17
CA THR A 194 19.39 -21.03 1.93
C THR A 194 17.95 -20.94 1.38
N GLY A 195 17.52 -19.72 1.01
CA GLY A 195 16.18 -19.46 0.50
C GLY A 195 15.14 -19.10 1.56
N VAL A 196 15.48 -19.09 2.86
CA VAL A 196 14.56 -18.60 3.91
C VAL A 196 14.28 -17.11 3.68
N PRO A 197 12.99 -16.69 3.56
CA PRO A 197 12.62 -15.30 3.39
C PRO A 197 12.79 -14.52 4.70
N ILE A 198 13.14 -13.24 4.57
CA ILE A 198 13.46 -12.35 5.69
C ILE A 198 12.75 -11.01 5.47
N THR A 199 12.03 -10.54 6.49
CA THR A 199 11.36 -9.23 6.46
C THR A 199 11.74 -8.37 7.67
N SER A 200 11.46 -7.09 7.62
CA SER A 200 11.72 -6.18 8.74
C SER A 200 10.85 -6.49 9.95
N ASP A 201 11.44 -6.45 11.15
CA ASP A 201 10.71 -6.47 12.43
C ASP A 201 10.34 -5.04 12.81
N MET A 202 9.27 -4.54 12.20
CA MET A 202 8.76 -3.19 12.42
C MET A 202 7.24 -3.19 12.37
N GLU A 203 6.62 -2.55 13.38
CA GLU A 203 5.16 -2.43 13.47
C GLU A 203 4.69 -1.03 13.08
N LEU A 204 3.46 -0.94 12.59
CA LEU A 204 2.79 0.33 12.33
C LEU A 204 2.56 1.10 13.63
N LYS A 205 2.93 2.38 13.64
CA LYS A 205 2.71 3.31 14.77
C LYS A 205 2.10 4.63 14.29
N SER A 206 1.33 5.27 15.16
CA SER A 206 0.87 6.64 14.91
C SER A 206 2.05 7.61 14.98
N LEU A 207 2.07 8.56 14.07
CA LEU A 207 3.02 9.66 14.03
C LEU A 207 2.23 10.98 13.99
N GLY A 208 2.16 11.66 15.12
CA GLY A 208 1.31 12.83 15.28
C GLY A 208 -0.20 12.48 15.21
N ASN A 209 -1.00 13.39 14.66
CA ASN A 209 -2.47 13.27 14.70
C ASN A 209 -3.07 12.53 13.49
N ASP A 210 -2.45 12.63 12.32
CA ASP A 210 -2.99 12.13 11.06
C ASP A 210 -2.05 11.15 10.33
N ARG A 211 -0.79 11.02 10.75
CA ARG A 211 0.20 10.20 10.06
C ARG A 211 0.42 8.88 10.76
N VAL A 212 0.83 7.90 9.99
CA VAL A 212 1.31 6.61 10.48
C VAL A 212 2.67 6.31 9.86
N THR A 213 3.49 5.54 10.57
CA THR A 213 4.78 5.04 10.10
C THR A 213 4.87 3.54 10.34
N GLY A 214 5.44 2.81 9.40
CA GLY A 214 5.60 1.36 9.49
C GLY A 214 6.31 0.78 8.28
N LYS A 215 6.54 -0.54 8.32
CA LYS A 215 7.04 -1.28 7.17
C LYS A 215 5.93 -1.50 6.15
N ALA A 216 6.30 -1.85 4.93
CA ALA A 216 5.40 -2.33 3.88
C ALA A 216 4.19 -1.42 3.59
N LEU A 217 4.25 -0.11 3.93
CA LEU A 217 3.22 0.83 3.51
C LEU A 217 3.15 0.94 1.98
N ASP A 218 4.26 0.76 1.33
CA ASP A 218 4.44 0.30 -0.02
C ASP A 218 4.30 -1.24 -0.05
N ASN A 219 3.19 -1.86 -0.54
CA ASN A 219 1.98 -1.14 -0.98
C ASN A 219 0.73 -1.64 -0.22
N ARG A 220 0.88 -1.95 1.09
CA ARG A 220 -0.24 -2.35 1.95
C ARG A 220 -1.24 -1.20 2.15
N ALA A 221 -0.77 0.05 1.97
CA ALA A 221 -1.64 1.21 1.95
C ALA A 221 -2.53 1.21 0.70
N GLY A 222 -2.00 0.91 -0.48
CA GLY A 222 -2.77 0.70 -1.70
C GLY A 222 -3.74 -0.47 -1.59
N CYS A 223 -3.32 -1.60 -0.99
CA CYS A 223 -4.22 -2.71 -0.69
C CYS A 223 -5.39 -2.28 0.21
N THR A 224 -5.11 -1.47 1.24
CA THR A 224 -6.15 -0.92 2.13
C THR A 224 -7.11 -0.01 1.36
N MET A 225 -6.58 0.90 0.54
CA MET A 225 -7.40 1.80 -0.30
C MET A 225 -8.30 1.01 -1.25
N LEU A 226 -7.78 -0.03 -1.87
CA LEU A 226 -8.55 -0.87 -2.80
C LEU A 226 -9.67 -1.63 -2.09
N ILE A 227 -9.41 -2.23 -0.93
CA ILE A 227 -10.44 -2.91 -0.11
C ILE A 227 -11.53 -1.91 0.28
N GLU A 228 -11.17 -0.77 0.83
CA GLU A 228 -12.12 0.24 1.28
C GLU A 228 -12.91 0.86 0.11
N ALA A 229 -12.27 1.05 -1.06
CA ALA A 229 -12.96 1.53 -2.25
C ALA A 229 -14.05 0.55 -2.72
N ILE A 230 -13.79 -0.75 -2.69
CA ILE A 230 -14.80 -1.78 -3.00
C ILE A 230 -15.92 -1.81 -1.95
N ARG A 231 -15.62 -1.52 -0.67
CA ARG A 231 -16.62 -1.41 0.40
C ARG A 231 -17.52 -0.17 0.29
N GLU A 232 -16.91 0.97 -0.07
CA GLU A 232 -17.58 2.28 -0.14
C GLU A 232 -18.28 2.53 -1.49
N MET A 233 -17.85 1.82 -2.53
CA MET A 233 -18.39 1.95 -3.89
C MET A 233 -19.91 1.76 -3.89
N LYS A 234 -20.62 2.76 -4.42
CA LYS A 234 -22.03 2.64 -4.73
C LYS A 234 -22.26 1.74 -5.94
N GLU A 235 -23.39 1.85 -6.59
CA GLU A 235 -23.66 1.05 -7.79
C GLU A 235 -22.73 1.44 -8.94
N THR A 236 -22.09 0.45 -9.55
CA THR A 236 -21.43 0.55 -10.84
C THR A 236 -22.02 -0.46 -11.80
N ARG A 237 -22.08 -0.12 -13.09
CA ARG A 237 -22.50 -1.06 -14.14
C ARG A 237 -21.33 -1.93 -14.62
N ALA A 238 -20.11 -1.47 -14.41
CA ALA A 238 -18.91 -2.13 -14.87
C ALA A 238 -18.68 -3.48 -14.16
N THR A 239 -18.06 -4.42 -14.86
CA THR A 239 -17.42 -5.57 -14.21
C THR A 239 -16.12 -5.08 -13.60
N VAL A 240 -15.95 -5.28 -12.30
CA VAL A 240 -14.75 -4.81 -11.57
C VAL A 240 -13.94 -6.01 -11.07
N TYR A 241 -12.67 -6.05 -11.43
CA TYR A 241 -11.67 -6.94 -10.85
C TYR A 241 -10.77 -6.14 -9.92
N ALA A 242 -10.85 -6.42 -8.61
CA ALA A 242 -9.85 -5.99 -7.64
C ALA A 242 -8.79 -7.08 -7.57
N VAL A 243 -7.59 -6.78 -8.03
CA VAL A 243 -6.47 -7.71 -8.17
C VAL A 243 -5.38 -7.30 -7.19
N PHE A 244 -5.13 -8.15 -6.21
CA PHE A 244 -4.02 -7.98 -5.28
C PHE A 244 -2.86 -8.78 -5.83
N THR A 245 -1.89 -8.07 -6.41
CA THR A 245 -0.81 -8.64 -7.20
C THR A 245 0.33 -9.14 -6.33
N VAL A 246 1.11 -10.07 -6.87
CA VAL A 246 2.31 -10.62 -6.25
C VAL A 246 3.55 -10.22 -7.04
N GLN A 247 4.71 -10.16 -6.36
CA GLN A 247 6.02 -9.96 -6.99
C GLN A 247 6.09 -8.68 -7.86
N GLU A 248 5.47 -7.61 -7.41
CA GLU A 248 5.60 -6.30 -8.03
C GLU A 248 7.03 -5.79 -7.91
N GLU A 249 7.58 -5.77 -6.70
CA GLU A 249 8.89 -5.29 -6.28
C GLU A 249 10.09 -5.93 -7.00
N VAL A 250 9.83 -7.04 -7.68
CA VAL A 250 10.83 -7.81 -8.42
C VAL A 250 10.48 -7.96 -9.91
N GLY A 251 9.69 -7.02 -10.44
CA GLY A 251 9.45 -6.87 -11.88
C GLY A 251 8.01 -7.04 -12.34
N LEU A 252 7.01 -6.55 -11.58
CA LEU A 252 5.60 -6.42 -11.99
C LEU A 252 4.96 -7.73 -12.47
N LYS A 253 5.39 -8.87 -11.90
CA LYS A 253 5.12 -10.19 -12.49
C LYS A 253 3.66 -10.58 -12.38
N GLY A 254 3.04 -10.32 -11.22
CA GLY A 254 1.64 -10.61 -10.98
C GLY A 254 0.71 -9.79 -11.86
N ALA A 255 0.99 -8.49 -12.00
CA ALA A 255 0.23 -7.59 -12.85
C ALA A 255 0.23 -8.03 -14.33
N ARG A 256 1.41 -8.39 -14.84
CA ARG A 256 1.56 -8.87 -16.23
C ARG A 256 0.70 -10.10 -16.51
N THR A 257 0.71 -11.09 -15.62
CA THR A 257 -0.02 -12.34 -15.83
C THR A 257 -1.53 -12.18 -15.62
N SER A 258 -1.94 -11.39 -14.62
CA SER A 258 -3.37 -11.15 -14.35
C SER A 258 -4.01 -10.30 -15.43
N ALA A 259 -3.36 -9.23 -15.91
CA ALA A 259 -3.88 -8.41 -17.01
C ALA A 259 -4.06 -9.22 -18.29
N PHE A 260 -3.10 -10.08 -18.64
CA PHE A 260 -3.23 -10.97 -19.79
C PHE A 260 -4.43 -11.91 -19.67
N GLY A 261 -4.68 -12.48 -18.48
CA GLY A 261 -5.75 -13.44 -18.26
C GLY A 261 -7.15 -12.82 -18.09
N LEU A 262 -7.23 -11.54 -17.71
CA LEU A 262 -8.49 -10.84 -17.47
C LEU A 262 -8.97 -10.00 -18.66
N ASP A 263 -8.04 -9.57 -19.52
CA ASP A 263 -8.30 -8.75 -20.72
C ASP A 263 -9.21 -7.54 -20.44
N PRO A 264 -8.80 -6.60 -19.55
CA PRO A 264 -9.64 -5.49 -19.15
C PRO A 264 -9.72 -4.41 -20.22
N ASP A 265 -10.88 -3.70 -20.28
CA ASP A 265 -11.07 -2.54 -21.16
C ASP A 265 -10.31 -1.29 -20.65
N VAL A 266 -10.05 -1.23 -19.32
CA VAL A 266 -9.30 -0.16 -18.64
C VAL A 266 -8.73 -0.66 -17.31
N ALA A 267 -7.59 -0.11 -16.89
CA ALA A 267 -6.99 -0.47 -15.60
C ALA A 267 -6.53 0.75 -14.78
N LEU A 268 -6.48 0.58 -13.46
CA LEU A 268 -5.85 1.51 -12.51
C LEU A 268 -4.91 0.72 -11.60
N ALA A 269 -3.66 1.13 -11.53
CA ALA A 269 -2.77 0.74 -10.46
C ALA A 269 -2.96 1.70 -9.28
N ILE A 270 -3.02 1.14 -8.09
CA ILE A 270 -3.11 1.86 -6.82
C ILE A 270 -1.81 1.59 -6.09
N ASP A 271 -1.04 2.65 -5.86
CA ASP A 271 0.31 2.52 -5.35
C ASP A 271 0.67 3.65 -4.39
N VAL A 272 1.93 3.77 -4.01
CA VAL A 272 2.48 4.92 -3.29
C VAL A 272 3.35 5.76 -4.24
N THR A 273 3.63 7.01 -3.86
CA THR A 273 4.56 7.88 -4.59
C THR A 273 5.41 8.73 -3.67
N ILE A 274 6.59 9.11 -4.16
CA ILE A 274 7.58 9.90 -3.42
C ILE A 274 7.09 11.34 -3.22
N THR A 275 7.16 11.84 -1.98
CA THR A 275 6.86 13.24 -1.66
C THR A 275 8.10 14.12 -1.68
N GLY A 276 7.93 15.40 -2.06
CA GLY A 276 8.96 16.43 -2.05
C GLY A 276 8.88 17.39 -0.84
N ASP A 277 8.05 17.08 0.14
CA ASP A 277 7.74 17.95 1.27
C ASP A 277 8.61 17.68 2.52
N HIS A 278 9.78 17.10 2.36
CA HIS A 278 10.71 16.84 3.46
C HIS A 278 12.17 17.20 3.10
N PRO A 279 13.05 17.45 4.09
CA PRO A 279 14.46 17.73 3.83
C PRO A 279 15.14 16.66 2.98
N GLY A 280 15.95 17.07 2.02
CA GLY A 280 16.72 16.19 1.13
C GLY A 280 16.08 15.93 -0.24
N ILE A 281 14.85 16.38 -0.47
CA ILE A 281 14.20 16.40 -1.80
C ILE A 281 13.82 17.84 -2.12
N GLU A 282 14.10 18.28 -3.33
CA GLU A 282 13.68 19.60 -3.81
C GLU A 282 12.36 19.50 -4.57
N LYS A 283 11.58 20.59 -4.58
CA LYS A 283 10.29 20.63 -5.28
C LYS A 283 10.39 20.32 -6.78
N LYS A 284 11.55 20.54 -7.40
CA LYS A 284 11.80 20.16 -8.79
C LYS A 284 11.89 18.65 -8.99
N ASP A 285 12.26 17.90 -7.92
CA ASP A 285 12.40 16.44 -7.95
C ASP A 285 11.06 15.76 -7.69
N SER A 286 10.25 16.32 -6.77
CA SER A 286 8.85 15.94 -6.55
C SER A 286 8.06 17.13 -6.01
N ALA A 287 6.92 17.43 -6.62
CA ALA A 287 6.00 18.47 -6.15
C ALA A 287 4.89 17.92 -5.25
N ILE A 288 4.87 16.60 -5.03
CA ILE A 288 3.84 15.93 -4.23
C ILE A 288 4.07 16.15 -2.74
N GLU A 289 3.02 16.43 -1.99
CA GLU A 289 3.04 16.74 -0.56
C GLU A 289 2.06 15.86 0.22
N LEU A 290 2.45 15.43 1.43
CA LEU A 290 1.54 14.76 2.37
C LEU A 290 0.43 15.71 2.85
N GLY A 291 -0.79 15.19 2.96
CA GLY A 291 -1.94 15.95 3.45
C GLY A 291 -2.62 16.81 2.37
N LYS A 292 -2.23 16.63 1.10
CA LYS A 292 -2.80 17.34 -0.04
C LYS A 292 -3.71 16.48 -0.93
N GLY A 293 -3.99 15.26 -0.52
CA GLY A 293 -4.76 14.27 -1.27
C GLY A 293 -3.87 13.34 -2.10
N PRO A 294 -4.47 12.29 -2.70
CA PRO A 294 -3.77 11.34 -3.56
C PRO A 294 -3.17 12.03 -4.79
N SER A 295 -2.18 11.38 -5.39
CA SER A 295 -1.64 11.77 -6.69
C SER A 295 -2.35 11.02 -7.82
N ILE A 296 -2.62 11.72 -8.92
CA ILE A 296 -2.95 11.12 -10.23
C ILE A 296 -1.71 11.27 -11.09
N THR A 297 -1.11 10.16 -11.48
CA THR A 297 0.07 10.14 -12.31
C THR A 297 -0.29 10.53 -13.75
N VAL A 298 0.44 11.46 -14.33
CA VAL A 298 0.39 11.83 -15.75
C VAL A 298 1.41 11.03 -16.53
N SER A 299 2.61 10.89 -15.97
CA SER A 299 3.71 10.07 -16.52
C SER A 299 4.64 9.67 -15.39
N ASP A 300 5.19 8.47 -15.44
CA ASP A 300 6.23 7.99 -14.54
C ASP A 300 7.51 7.57 -15.31
N ALA A 301 8.62 7.40 -14.58
CA ALA A 301 9.91 6.96 -15.10
C ALA A 301 10.32 7.66 -16.43
N GLU A 302 10.09 8.97 -16.54
CA GLU A 302 10.32 9.74 -17.76
C GLU A 302 9.57 9.18 -18.99
N GLY A 303 8.40 8.57 -18.77
CA GLY A 303 7.60 7.89 -19.81
C GLY A 303 8.03 6.46 -20.12
N ARG A 304 9.07 5.94 -19.46
CA ARG A 304 9.51 4.54 -19.65
C ARG A 304 8.63 3.54 -18.89
N GLY A 305 7.92 3.99 -17.87
CA GLY A 305 6.88 3.23 -17.19
C GLY A 305 5.55 3.41 -17.91
N ILE A 306 4.87 4.52 -17.69
CA ILE A 306 3.61 4.84 -18.37
C ILE A 306 3.52 6.33 -18.72
N ILE A 307 2.91 6.64 -19.86
CA ILE A 307 2.31 7.94 -20.17
C ILE A 307 0.81 7.70 -20.21
N VAL A 308 0.11 8.26 -19.23
CA VAL A 308 -1.33 8.01 -19.04
C VAL A 308 -2.13 8.63 -20.19
N PRO A 309 -2.99 7.85 -20.89
CA PRO A 309 -3.80 8.36 -21.99
C PRO A 309 -4.74 9.50 -21.53
N GLU A 310 -4.95 10.51 -22.38
CA GLU A 310 -5.78 11.66 -22.08
C GLU A 310 -7.18 11.29 -21.60
N ARG A 311 -7.80 10.25 -22.17
CA ARG A 311 -9.12 9.74 -21.78
C ARG A 311 -9.13 9.26 -20.33
N VAL A 312 -8.08 8.55 -19.89
CA VAL A 312 -7.93 8.08 -18.51
C VAL A 312 -7.71 9.25 -17.56
N LEU A 313 -6.84 10.21 -17.92
CA LEU A 313 -6.62 11.41 -17.12
C LEU A 313 -7.91 12.22 -16.95
N LYS A 314 -8.69 12.38 -18.03
CA LYS A 314 -9.98 13.07 -17.98
C LYS A 314 -10.96 12.36 -17.04
N TRP A 315 -11.04 11.03 -17.13
CA TRP A 315 -11.85 10.22 -16.24
C TRP A 315 -11.51 10.44 -14.77
N LEU A 316 -10.24 10.31 -14.40
CA LEU A 316 -9.79 10.44 -13.00
C LEU A 316 -9.97 11.87 -12.47
N LYS A 317 -9.68 12.88 -13.29
CA LYS A 317 -9.91 14.29 -12.92
C LYS A 317 -11.39 14.60 -12.73
N GLU A 318 -12.28 14.14 -13.62
CA GLU A 318 -13.72 14.32 -13.48
C GLU A 318 -14.24 13.59 -12.21
N ALA A 319 -13.72 12.42 -11.89
CA ALA A 319 -14.05 11.72 -10.66
C ALA A 319 -13.66 12.54 -9.41
N ALA A 320 -12.46 13.11 -9.39
CA ALA A 320 -11.99 13.96 -8.30
C ALA A 320 -12.83 15.24 -8.16
N GLU A 321 -13.03 15.95 -9.26
CA GLU A 321 -13.75 17.23 -9.30
C GLU A 321 -15.23 17.08 -8.90
N THR A 322 -15.94 16.09 -9.46
CA THR A 322 -17.34 15.83 -9.13
C THR A 322 -17.54 15.25 -7.73
N GLY A 323 -16.51 14.61 -7.17
CA GLY A 323 -16.46 14.14 -5.79
C GLY A 323 -16.00 15.18 -4.78
N ASN A 324 -15.59 16.37 -5.19
CA ASN A 324 -14.92 17.38 -4.35
C ASN A 324 -13.72 16.77 -3.59
N ILE A 325 -12.94 15.93 -4.26
CA ILE A 325 -11.80 15.21 -3.67
C ILE A 325 -10.53 15.97 -4.06
N PRO A 326 -9.75 16.48 -3.08
CA PRO A 326 -8.46 17.08 -3.38
C PRO A 326 -7.52 16.04 -3.98
N TYR A 327 -6.78 16.43 -5.01
CA TYR A 327 -5.80 15.58 -5.67
C TYR A 327 -4.60 16.40 -6.15
N GLN A 328 -3.53 15.72 -6.46
CA GLN A 328 -2.30 16.28 -7.02
C GLN A 328 -2.02 15.65 -8.37
N LEU A 329 -1.35 16.35 -9.28
CA LEU A 329 -0.90 15.79 -10.55
C LEU A 329 0.60 15.53 -10.49
N GLU A 330 1.03 14.37 -10.99
CA GLU A 330 2.41 13.93 -10.92
C GLU A 330 2.99 13.66 -12.31
N VAL A 331 4.18 14.19 -12.53
CA VAL A 331 5.09 13.79 -13.62
C VAL A 331 6.37 13.32 -12.93
N GLY A 332 6.52 12.01 -12.80
CA GLY A 332 7.63 11.39 -12.07
C GLY A 332 8.82 11.06 -12.96
N SER A 333 10.03 11.21 -12.44
CA SER A 333 11.29 10.87 -13.11
C SER A 333 11.78 9.46 -12.81
N GLY A 334 11.28 8.83 -11.74
CA GLY A 334 11.67 7.49 -11.31
C GLY A 334 10.48 6.65 -10.85
N GLY A 335 10.70 5.35 -10.64
CA GLY A 335 9.67 4.41 -10.22
C GLY A 335 8.75 3.97 -11.36
N THR A 336 8.20 2.79 -11.21
CA THR A 336 7.15 2.22 -12.07
C THR A 336 6.16 1.50 -11.18
N THR A 337 4.94 1.27 -11.65
CA THR A 337 3.89 0.57 -10.94
C THR A 337 3.35 -0.58 -11.79
N ASP A 338 2.43 -1.35 -11.26
CA ASP A 338 1.70 -2.39 -12.01
C ASP A 338 1.16 -1.89 -13.35
N ALA A 339 0.78 -0.61 -13.46
CA ALA A 339 0.28 -0.01 -14.70
C ALA A 339 1.29 -0.14 -15.85
N SER A 340 2.60 -0.10 -15.55
CA SER A 340 3.67 -0.25 -16.55
C SER A 340 3.73 -1.63 -17.22
N ALA A 341 3.19 -2.65 -16.54
CA ALA A 341 3.06 -3.98 -17.12
C ALA A 341 1.68 -4.20 -17.77
N ILE A 342 0.64 -3.64 -17.15
CA ILE A 342 -0.75 -3.83 -17.59
C ILE A 342 -1.01 -3.18 -18.94
N HIS A 343 -0.53 -1.93 -19.15
CA HIS A 343 -0.80 -1.18 -20.38
C HIS A 343 -0.24 -1.82 -21.65
N LEU A 344 0.72 -2.75 -21.51
CA LEU A 344 1.31 -3.52 -22.61
C LEU A 344 0.64 -4.90 -22.83
N SER A 345 -0.44 -5.20 -22.08
CA SER A 345 -1.12 -6.49 -22.21
C SER A 345 -2.03 -6.52 -23.42
N GLN A 346 -2.12 -7.68 -24.08
CA GLN A 346 -2.96 -7.91 -25.26
C GLN A 346 -2.72 -6.88 -26.36
N GLU A 347 -3.78 -6.18 -26.83
CA GLU A 347 -3.71 -5.10 -27.81
C GLU A 347 -3.38 -3.74 -27.18
N GLY A 348 -3.12 -3.71 -25.87
CA GLY A 348 -2.90 -2.54 -25.05
C GLY A 348 -4.12 -2.19 -24.19
N VAL A 349 -3.87 -1.92 -22.91
CA VAL A 349 -4.91 -1.57 -21.93
C VAL A 349 -4.73 -0.11 -21.52
N PRO A 350 -5.68 0.80 -21.80
CA PRO A 350 -5.64 2.14 -21.26
C PRO A 350 -5.54 2.10 -19.73
N SER A 351 -4.41 2.56 -19.18
CA SER A 351 -4.12 2.42 -17.76
C SER A 351 -3.82 3.77 -17.11
N GLY A 352 -4.16 3.91 -15.85
CA GLY A 352 -3.84 5.05 -15.01
C GLY A 352 -3.26 4.60 -13.68
N VAL A 353 -2.79 5.58 -12.89
CA VAL A 353 -2.23 5.35 -11.56
C VAL A 353 -2.83 6.36 -10.59
N ILE A 354 -3.28 5.87 -9.44
CA ILE A 354 -3.65 6.67 -8.28
C ILE A 354 -2.69 6.29 -7.16
N SER A 355 -1.86 7.24 -6.73
CA SER A 355 -0.84 6.99 -5.73
C SER A 355 -1.10 7.71 -4.41
N LEU A 356 -0.82 7.02 -3.31
CA LEU A 356 -0.79 7.62 -1.98
C LEU A 356 0.56 8.29 -1.75
N PRO A 357 0.62 9.59 -1.44
CA PRO A 357 1.87 10.24 -1.07
C PRO A 357 2.54 9.55 0.12
N ALA A 358 3.81 9.20 0.00
CA ALA A 358 4.58 8.54 1.04
C ALA A 358 6.00 9.11 1.16
N ARG A 359 6.49 9.25 2.39
CA ARG A 359 7.89 9.55 2.67
C ARG A 359 8.65 8.27 2.97
N TYR A 360 9.93 8.26 2.65
CA TYR A 360 10.85 7.17 3.02
C TYR A 360 10.43 5.81 2.45
N ILE A 361 9.91 5.80 1.22
CA ILE A 361 9.58 4.57 0.48
C ILE A 361 10.81 3.66 0.43
N HIS A 362 10.60 2.34 0.37
CA HIS A 362 11.65 1.31 0.41
C HIS A 362 12.51 1.36 1.68
N THR A 363 11.87 1.73 2.80
CA THR A 363 12.47 1.62 4.14
C THR A 363 11.45 1.00 5.12
N PRO A 364 11.91 0.49 6.27
CA PRO A 364 10.97 -0.06 7.26
C PRO A 364 10.17 1.00 8.02
N VAL A 365 10.34 2.27 7.72
CA VAL A 365 9.74 3.41 8.44
C VAL A 365 9.04 4.41 7.51
N SER A 366 8.47 3.92 6.40
CA SER A 366 7.67 4.77 5.52
C SER A 366 6.59 5.53 6.29
N VAL A 367 6.20 6.71 5.80
CA VAL A 367 5.20 7.57 6.44
C VAL A 367 4.13 7.97 5.44
N VAL A 368 2.86 7.74 5.79
CA VAL A 368 1.70 8.16 5.00
C VAL A 368 0.71 8.96 5.86
N SER A 369 -0.17 9.72 5.20
CA SER A 369 -1.28 10.43 5.82
C SER A 369 -2.56 9.59 5.73
N MET A 370 -3.26 9.44 6.85
CA MET A 370 -4.55 8.75 6.89
C MET A 370 -5.64 9.52 6.16
N SER A 371 -5.57 10.84 6.14
CA SER A 371 -6.50 11.67 5.37
C SER A 371 -6.27 11.52 3.86
N ASP A 372 -5.03 11.40 3.38
CA ASP A 372 -4.74 11.14 1.96
C ASP A 372 -5.22 9.75 1.55
N LEU A 373 -5.02 8.73 2.41
CA LEU A 373 -5.53 7.37 2.20
C LEU A 373 -7.05 7.39 2.04
N ASP A 374 -7.76 8.09 2.92
CA ASP A 374 -9.21 8.28 2.84
C ASP A 374 -9.65 8.95 1.53
N LYS A 375 -8.94 10.01 1.10
CA LYS A 375 -9.23 10.71 -0.15
C LYS A 375 -8.91 9.84 -1.38
N GLY A 376 -7.84 9.06 -1.34
CA GLY A 376 -7.52 8.08 -2.38
C GLY A 376 -8.61 7.01 -2.51
N THR A 377 -9.08 6.47 -1.40
CA THR A 377 -10.22 5.53 -1.35
C THR A 377 -11.46 6.12 -2.02
N GLN A 378 -11.83 7.36 -1.64
CA GLN A 378 -12.98 8.05 -2.24
C GLN A 378 -12.80 8.28 -3.74
N LEU A 379 -11.60 8.63 -4.19
CA LEU A 379 -11.29 8.84 -5.60
C LEU A 379 -11.46 7.56 -6.42
N ILE A 380 -10.96 6.44 -5.93
CA ILE A 380 -11.09 5.13 -6.58
C ILE A 380 -12.58 4.75 -6.67
N ALA A 381 -13.32 4.83 -5.57
CA ALA A 381 -14.75 4.52 -5.54
C ALA A 381 -15.53 5.41 -6.51
N ARG A 382 -15.25 6.72 -6.53
CA ARG A 382 -15.90 7.66 -7.43
C ARG A 382 -15.55 7.42 -8.89
N ALA A 383 -14.31 7.07 -9.20
CA ALA A 383 -13.90 6.70 -10.55
C ALA A 383 -14.70 5.50 -11.07
N LEU A 384 -14.90 4.47 -10.25
CA LEU A 384 -15.71 3.30 -10.60
C LEU A 384 -17.20 3.65 -10.87
N GLU A 385 -17.76 4.60 -10.14
CA GLU A 385 -19.16 5.04 -10.33
C GLU A 385 -19.44 5.70 -11.69
N ILE A 386 -18.42 6.28 -12.33
CA ILE A 386 -18.56 7.05 -13.58
C ILE A 386 -17.81 6.46 -14.76
N VAL A 387 -17.18 5.30 -14.60
CA VAL A 387 -16.31 4.69 -15.63
C VAL A 387 -17.03 4.44 -16.96
N ASP A 388 -18.30 4.08 -16.91
CA ASP A 388 -19.16 3.81 -18.09
C ASP A 388 -19.42 5.03 -18.97
N ARG A 389 -19.04 6.24 -18.54
CA ARG A 389 -19.08 7.45 -19.36
C ARG A 389 -17.83 7.60 -20.23
N PHE A 390 -16.79 6.84 -19.92
CA PHE A 390 -15.48 6.95 -20.55
C PHE A 390 -15.07 5.71 -21.35
N PHE A 391 -15.60 4.54 -21.02
CA PHE A 391 -15.17 3.25 -21.61
C PHE A 391 -16.35 2.35 -21.98
#